data_8ada7c78a7ef34ec5e8cb4a32f67e47d
#
_entry.id   8ada7c78a7ef34ec5e8cb4a32f67e47d
#
_cell.length_a   1.000
_cell.length_b   1.000
_cell.length_c   1.000
_cell.angle_alpha   90.00
_cell.angle_beta   90.00
_cell.angle_gamma   90.00
#
_symmetry.space_group_name_H-M   'P 1'
#
loop_
_entity.id
_entity.type
_entity.pdbx_description
1 polymer ?
#
loop_
_entity_poly.entity_id
_entity_poly.type
_entity_poly.pdbx_seq_one_letter_code
_entity_poly.pdbx_strand_id
1 'polypeptide(L)'
;MYKRTIVTAALCGSLLAAAAVAQMTGVEVVPNNGVTGILFGTSVGIWGDVAAVGAAFDNGNRGSVYVYARIGTAWPYQTTLSPAESIVGDQVGAYTEVYGNQVFAGSPKHGTASGPYPGAVFVFTFNGAAWIETQMLQATPAVDNGRFGARYAIDGNTMLVSGTDENGKKSAYVFTNDGGIWSQTGKLQPTQGGDFGSHISLSGNVAVVGAAFGTNDSAMQTGTAYVFTRSNGTWSQTTRLTASTSASGDNFGVSVSAFGSTIVVGAPNESVGGVHRGAAHVYQYANGSWTELLPALTAADGVSGNTFGKDVRVCRDRVFVGASNLSIGGNSAEGAVYRFDDIAGAWTFQDEFTLPAPGRSSAYFGDHLGVSSNGLIVGAPFADQAYVYMEGCAPDPVYASGFE
;
A
#
# COMPACT_ATOMS: atom_id res chain seq x y z
N MET A 1 -79.04 3.45 10.65
CA MET A 1 -78.00 3.90 11.60
C MET A 1 -76.80 2.96 11.46
N TYR A 2 -75.80 3.36 10.68
CA TYR A 2 -74.56 2.61 10.52
C TYR A 2 -73.47 3.31 11.31
N LYS A 3 -72.93 2.65 12.32
CA LYS A 3 -71.76 3.09 13.09
C LYS A 3 -70.49 2.78 12.28
N ARG A 4 -69.74 3.79 11.85
CA ARG A 4 -68.38 3.64 11.31
C ARG A 4 -67.39 3.53 12.49
N THR A 5 -66.68 2.41 12.54
CA THR A 5 -65.54 2.21 13.45
C THR A 5 -64.29 2.74 12.72
N ILE A 6 -63.65 3.77 13.33
CA ILE A 6 -62.36 4.28 12.89
C ILE A 6 -61.26 3.43 13.48
N VAL A 7 -60.49 2.73 12.65
CA VAL A 7 -59.30 2.02 13.08
C VAL A 7 -58.13 2.98 12.95
N THR A 8 -57.56 3.39 14.09
CA THR A 8 -56.35 4.18 14.15
C THR A 8 -55.16 3.24 14.01
N ALA A 9 -54.46 3.31 12.88
CA ALA A 9 -53.18 2.61 12.69
C ALA A 9 -52.10 3.39 13.42
N ALA A 10 -51.54 2.83 14.47
CA ALA A 10 -50.33 3.36 15.12
C ALA A 10 -49.13 3.04 14.26
N LEU A 11 -48.49 4.06 13.65
CA LEU A 11 -47.17 3.94 13.07
C LEU A 11 -46.16 3.73 14.20
N CYS A 12 -45.66 2.51 14.33
CA CYS A 12 -44.50 2.21 15.14
C CYS A 12 -43.24 2.64 14.35
N GLY A 13 -42.78 3.87 14.54
CA GLY A 13 -41.50 4.33 14.03
C GLY A 13 -40.37 3.67 14.83
N SER A 14 -39.72 2.68 14.25
CA SER A 14 -38.45 2.18 14.76
C SER A 14 -37.38 3.26 14.53
N LEU A 15 -37.04 4.01 15.57
CA LEU A 15 -35.77 4.74 15.62
C LEU A 15 -34.67 3.67 15.64
N LEU A 16 -34.05 3.40 14.50
CA LEU A 16 -32.72 2.83 14.46
C LEU A 16 -31.78 3.90 15.05
N ALA A 17 -31.42 3.75 16.30
CA ALA A 17 -30.28 4.45 16.85
C ALA A 17 -29.06 3.99 16.07
N ALA A 18 -28.48 4.86 15.25
CA ALA A 18 -27.16 4.64 14.70
C ALA A 18 -26.23 4.50 15.91
N ALA A 19 -25.75 3.29 16.17
CA ALA A 19 -24.68 3.08 17.13
C ALA A 19 -23.51 3.93 16.61
N ALA A 20 -23.06 4.92 17.38
CA ALA A 20 -21.84 5.63 17.11
C ALA A 20 -20.72 4.58 17.12
N VAL A 21 -20.19 4.27 15.96
CA VAL A 21 -19.00 3.43 15.83
C VAL A 21 -17.92 4.19 16.60
N ALA A 22 -17.37 3.59 17.65
CA ALA A 22 -16.29 4.20 18.40
C ALA A 22 -15.12 4.37 17.44
N GLN A 23 -14.78 5.62 17.10
CA GLN A 23 -13.64 5.92 16.24
C GLN A 23 -12.39 5.31 16.85
N MET A 24 -11.74 4.40 16.13
CA MET A 24 -10.52 3.76 16.61
C MET A 24 -9.40 4.79 16.68
N THR A 25 -8.78 4.91 17.84
CA THR A 25 -7.67 5.84 18.07
C THR A 25 -6.37 5.23 17.61
N GLY A 26 -5.78 5.79 16.54
CA GLY A 26 -4.43 5.48 16.13
C GLY A 26 -3.40 6.04 17.12
N VAL A 27 -2.30 5.32 17.30
CA VAL A 27 -1.13 5.82 18.02
C VAL A 27 -0.29 6.62 17.03
N GLU A 28 -0.16 7.91 17.28
CA GLU A 28 0.68 8.80 16.48
C GLU A 28 2.16 8.46 16.66
N VAL A 29 2.90 8.39 15.54
CA VAL A 29 4.36 8.33 15.52
C VAL A 29 4.88 9.50 14.70
N VAL A 30 5.92 10.16 15.23
CA VAL A 30 6.52 11.38 14.67
C VAL A 30 8.05 11.29 14.71
N PRO A 31 8.77 12.08 13.90
CA PRO A 31 10.22 12.16 13.98
C PRO A 31 10.67 12.52 15.40
N ASN A 32 11.65 11.79 15.94
CA ASN A 32 12.13 11.99 17.31
C ASN A 32 12.88 13.32 17.53
N ASN A 33 13.29 13.98 16.47
CA ASN A 33 14.04 15.23 16.46
C ASN A 33 13.17 16.48 16.25
N GLY A 34 11.85 16.31 16.09
CA GLY A 34 10.92 17.42 15.86
C GLY A 34 11.12 18.15 14.52
N VAL A 35 11.89 17.60 13.58
CA VAL A 35 12.07 18.17 12.24
C VAL A 35 10.78 18.03 11.44
N THR A 36 10.44 19.07 10.69
CA THR A 36 9.25 19.12 9.81
C THR A 36 9.65 19.42 8.38
N GLY A 37 8.74 19.12 7.41
CA GLY A 37 9.00 19.32 5.98
C GLY A 37 9.89 18.25 5.37
N ILE A 38 10.04 17.11 6.06
CA ILE A 38 10.87 15.98 5.62
C ILE A 38 10.05 14.88 4.93
N LEU A 39 8.74 15.09 4.76
CA LEU A 39 7.77 14.13 4.26
C LEU A 39 7.82 12.80 5.03
N PHE A 40 7.91 12.86 6.36
CA PHE A 40 7.76 11.69 7.22
C PHE A 40 6.35 11.10 7.04
N GLY A 41 6.27 9.80 6.79
CA GLY A 41 5.01 9.13 6.40
C GLY A 41 4.83 8.98 4.88
N THR A 42 5.83 9.39 4.07
CA THR A 42 5.81 9.20 2.61
C THR A 42 5.76 7.72 2.21
N SER A 43 6.26 6.86 3.08
CA SER A 43 6.12 5.40 3.00
C SER A 43 6.09 4.82 4.41
N VAL A 44 5.39 3.72 4.57
CA VAL A 44 5.21 3.06 5.87
C VAL A 44 5.24 1.55 5.70
N GLY A 45 5.84 0.85 6.66
CA GLY A 45 5.85 -0.61 6.72
C GLY A 45 5.64 -1.07 8.16
N ILE A 46 5.02 -2.23 8.35
CA ILE A 46 4.79 -2.83 9.66
C ILE A 46 4.85 -4.34 9.57
N TRP A 47 5.58 -4.96 10.51
CA TRP A 47 5.61 -6.40 10.68
C TRP A 47 5.77 -6.75 12.16
N GLY A 48 4.85 -7.56 12.69
CA GLY A 48 4.85 -7.90 14.11
C GLY A 48 4.83 -6.67 14.99
N ASP A 49 5.86 -6.51 15.81
CA ASP A 49 6.02 -5.41 16.75
C ASP A 49 6.96 -4.30 16.24
N VAL A 50 7.29 -4.30 14.96
CA VAL A 50 8.15 -3.28 14.32
C VAL A 50 7.37 -2.49 13.29
N ALA A 51 7.45 -1.17 13.38
CA ALA A 51 6.96 -0.23 12.38
C ALA A 51 8.13 0.62 11.86
N ALA A 52 8.13 0.90 10.58
CA ALA A 52 9.11 1.75 9.93
C ALA A 52 8.42 2.83 9.11
N VAL A 53 8.93 4.04 9.16
CA VAL A 53 8.38 5.21 8.48
C VAL A 53 9.47 5.91 7.69
N GLY A 54 9.27 6.03 6.39
CA GLY A 54 10.17 6.74 5.49
C GLY A 54 9.98 8.26 5.56
N ALA A 55 11.10 8.98 5.44
CA ALA A 55 11.19 10.42 5.39
C ALA A 55 12.16 10.80 4.26
N ALA A 56 11.68 10.78 3.03
CA ALA A 56 12.52 10.88 1.83
C ALA A 56 13.26 12.22 1.70
N PHE A 57 12.82 13.29 2.38
CA PHE A 57 13.40 14.62 2.31
C PHE A 57 14.23 14.98 3.55
N ASP A 58 14.37 14.02 4.49
CA ASP A 58 15.25 14.21 5.64
C ASP A 58 16.72 14.44 5.24
N ASN A 59 17.50 15.10 6.13
CA ASN A 59 18.94 15.34 5.95
C ASN A 59 19.31 15.97 4.59
N GLY A 60 18.50 16.94 4.13
CA GLY A 60 18.74 17.61 2.85
C GLY A 60 18.47 16.72 1.65
N ASN A 61 17.40 15.95 1.70
CA ASN A 61 16.95 15.00 0.68
C ASN A 61 17.85 13.74 0.54
N ARG A 62 18.71 13.44 1.49
CA ARG A 62 19.35 12.11 1.57
C ARG A 62 18.30 11.05 1.85
N GLY A 63 17.35 11.41 2.69
CA GLY A 63 16.32 10.56 3.21
C GLY A 63 16.77 9.68 4.37
N SER A 64 15.80 9.18 5.12
CA SER A 64 15.99 8.30 6.28
C SER A 64 14.77 7.43 6.50
N VAL A 65 14.94 6.36 7.28
CA VAL A 65 13.83 5.53 7.78
C VAL A 65 13.85 5.53 9.30
N TYR A 66 12.74 5.89 9.91
CA TYR A 66 12.56 5.90 11.36
C TYR A 66 11.91 4.59 11.81
N VAL A 67 12.47 3.95 12.82
CA VAL A 67 11.99 2.65 13.33
C VAL A 67 11.39 2.83 14.71
N TYR A 68 10.26 2.20 14.90
CA TYR A 68 9.46 2.15 16.13
C TYR A 68 9.24 0.70 16.52
N ALA A 69 9.26 0.40 17.82
CA ALA A 69 8.93 -0.94 18.30
C ALA A 69 7.82 -0.88 19.34
N ARG A 70 6.88 -1.80 19.23
CA ARG A 70 5.73 -1.85 20.11
C ARG A 70 6.09 -2.28 21.53
N ILE A 71 5.59 -1.54 22.51
CA ILE A 71 5.62 -1.91 23.93
C ILE A 71 4.20 -1.72 24.50
N GLY A 72 3.49 -2.83 24.66
CA GLY A 72 2.07 -2.79 25.01
C GLY A 72 1.23 -2.16 23.90
N THR A 73 0.63 -0.99 24.16
CA THR A 73 -0.13 -0.22 23.17
C THR A 73 0.67 0.95 22.57
N ALA A 74 1.87 1.23 23.07
CA ALA A 74 2.73 2.33 22.60
C ALA A 74 3.71 1.87 21.54
N TRP A 75 4.13 2.81 20.67
CA TRP A 75 5.14 2.63 19.63
C TRP A 75 6.30 3.61 19.83
N PRO A 76 7.16 3.39 20.85
CA PRO A 76 8.30 4.26 21.07
C PRO A 76 9.30 4.19 19.92
N TYR A 77 9.89 5.34 19.60
CA TYR A 77 11.00 5.46 18.69
C TYR A 77 12.19 4.61 19.15
N GLN A 78 12.81 3.90 18.24
CA GLN A 78 14.02 3.10 18.48
C GLN A 78 15.26 3.74 17.87
N THR A 79 15.25 4.00 16.57
CA THR A 79 16.41 4.48 15.84
C THR A 79 16.01 5.08 14.49
N THR A 80 16.95 5.82 13.88
CA THR A 80 16.88 6.27 12.50
C THR A 80 17.91 5.50 11.67
N LEU A 81 17.48 4.93 10.56
CA LEU A 81 18.31 4.20 9.62
C LEU A 81 18.67 5.12 8.47
N SER A 82 19.97 5.28 8.23
CA SER A 82 20.53 6.05 7.12
C SER A 82 21.74 5.31 6.58
N PRO A 83 21.75 4.92 5.30
CA PRO A 83 22.91 4.23 4.72
C PRO A 83 24.15 5.10 4.75
N ALA A 84 25.32 4.48 4.97
CA ALA A 84 26.59 5.19 5.02
C ALA A 84 26.96 5.84 3.67
N GLU A 85 26.58 5.18 2.56
CA GLU A 85 26.85 5.64 1.19
C GLU A 85 25.83 6.66 0.68
N SER A 86 24.74 6.94 1.43
CA SER A 86 23.72 7.88 0.95
C SER A 86 24.24 9.29 0.78
N ILE A 87 23.88 9.91 -0.32
CA ILE A 87 24.23 11.31 -0.66
C ILE A 87 22.99 12.18 -0.75
N VAL A 88 23.18 13.49 -0.80
CA VAL A 88 22.10 14.46 -0.99
C VAL A 88 21.38 14.18 -2.31
N GLY A 89 20.06 14.02 -2.24
CA GLY A 89 19.19 13.72 -3.39
C GLY A 89 18.78 12.26 -3.54
N ASP A 90 19.38 11.33 -2.80
CA ASP A 90 19.10 9.88 -2.90
C ASP A 90 17.67 9.49 -2.53
N GLN A 91 17.04 10.24 -1.60
CA GLN A 91 15.68 10.00 -1.15
C GLN A 91 15.49 8.60 -0.53
N VAL A 92 16.40 8.17 0.34
CA VAL A 92 16.26 6.93 1.14
C VAL A 92 14.95 6.95 1.90
N GLY A 93 14.21 5.84 1.90
CA GLY A 93 12.88 5.77 2.53
C GLY A 93 11.76 6.34 1.64
N ALA A 94 12.00 6.59 0.35
CA ALA A 94 10.93 6.90 -0.61
C ALA A 94 9.92 5.75 -0.73
N TYR A 95 10.35 4.53 -0.46
CA TYR A 95 9.52 3.36 -0.20
C TYR A 95 10.14 2.57 0.95
N THR A 96 9.33 2.03 1.85
CA THR A 96 9.79 1.35 3.06
C THR A 96 8.90 0.15 3.35
N GLU A 97 9.51 -0.99 3.65
CA GLU A 97 8.82 -2.21 4.09
C GLU A 97 9.54 -2.80 5.30
N VAL A 98 8.80 -3.50 6.13
CA VAL A 98 9.33 -4.34 7.21
C VAL A 98 8.91 -5.77 6.94
N TYR A 99 9.88 -6.69 6.98
CA TYR A 99 9.59 -8.12 6.84
C TYR A 99 10.52 -8.93 7.74
N GLY A 100 9.95 -9.71 8.66
CA GLY A 100 10.72 -10.44 9.66
C GLY A 100 11.54 -9.49 10.55
N ASN A 101 12.84 -9.75 10.63
CA ASN A 101 13.80 -8.90 11.33
C ASN A 101 14.54 -7.92 10.40
N GLN A 102 13.98 -7.62 9.22
CA GLN A 102 14.59 -6.71 8.25
C GLN A 102 13.71 -5.50 7.97
N VAL A 103 14.36 -4.34 7.82
CA VAL A 103 13.79 -3.12 7.26
C VAL A 103 14.45 -2.84 5.92
N PHE A 104 13.62 -2.59 4.92
CA PHE A 104 14.03 -2.29 3.55
C PHE A 104 13.77 -0.81 3.27
N ALA A 105 14.77 -0.11 2.77
CA ALA A 105 14.69 1.31 2.45
C ALA A 105 15.01 1.54 0.96
N GLY A 106 13.98 1.83 0.19
CA GLY A 106 14.10 2.16 -1.22
C GLY A 106 14.65 3.56 -1.42
N SER A 107 15.57 3.68 -2.36
CA SER A 107 16.27 4.90 -2.74
C SER A 107 16.34 5.01 -4.26
N PRO A 108 15.23 5.36 -4.93
CA PRO A 108 15.13 5.29 -6.39
C PRO A 108 16.01 6.31 -7.13
N LYS A 109 16.62 7.24 -6.40
CA LYS A 109 17.58 8.24 -6.92
C LYS A 109 19.01 7.99 -6.47
N HIS A 110 19.27 6.85 -5.78
CA HIS A 110 20.64 6.55 -5.35
C HIS A 110 21.58 6.45 -6.54
N GLY A 111 22.75 7.09 -6.39
CA GLY A 111 23.76 7.14 -7.43
C GLY A 111 24.95 7.98 -7.04
N THR A 112 25.54 8.69 -7.99
CA THR A 112 26.61 9.68 -7.72
C THR A 112 26.07 11.10 -7.78
N ALA A 113 26.76 12.06 -7.17
CA ALA A 113 26.31 13.46 -7.08
C ALA A 113 26.04 14.13 -8.45
N SER A 114 26.59 13.60 -9.53
CA SER A 114 26.42 14.08 -10.92
C SER A 114 25.69 13.07 -11.83
N GLY A 115 25.10 12.00 -11.26
CA GLY A 115 24.61 10.83 -12.00
C GLY A 115 25.74 9.83 -12.27
N PRO A 116 25.44 8.61 -12.70
CA PRO A 116 24.12 8.04 -12.94
C PRO A 116 23.29 7.81 -11.67
N TYR A 117 21.96 7.61 -11.84
CA TYR A 117 21.00 7.34 -10.75
C TYR A 117 20.31 5.99 -10.94
N PRO A 118 21.01 4.86 -10.82
CA PRO A 118 20.39 3.54 -11.02
C PRO A 118 19.30 3.23 -9.99
N GLY A 119 19.40 3.79 -8.79
CA GLY A 119 18.57 3.48 -7.64
C GLY A 119 19.10 2.28 -6.85
N ALA A 120 18.60 2.13 -5.62
CA ALA A 120 18.98 1.04 -4.72
C ALA A 120 17.84 0.68 -3.75
N VAL A 121 17.97 -0.50 -3.13
CA VAL A 121 17.26 -0.86 -1.89
C VAL A 121 18.32 -1.21 -0.85
N PHE A 122 18.30 -0.52 0.28
CA PHE A 122 19.16 -0.81 1.43
C PHE A 122 18.43 -1.75 2.38
N VAL A 123 19.13 -2.76 2.85
CA VAL A 123 18.61 -3.77 3.77
C VAL A 123 19.26 -3.60 5.12
N PHE A 124 18.46 -3.33 6.14
CA PHE A 124 18.89 -3.27 7.52
C PHE A 124 18.34 -4.48 8.28
N THR A 125 19.21 -5.20 8.97
CA THR A 125 18.82 -6.40 9.73
C THR A 125 19.01 -6.13 11.22
N PHE A 126 18.01 -6.48 12.03
CA PHE A 126 18.10 -6.46 13.49
C PHE A 126 18.83 -7.70 13.98
N ASN A 127 19.93 -7.51 14.69
CA ASN A 127 20.77 -8.62 15.20
C ASN A 127 20.44 -9.01 16.65
N GLY A 128 19.34 -8.52 17.21
CA GLY A 128 18.94 -8.70 18.60
C GLY A 128 19.36 -7.56 19.53
N ALA A 129 20.25 -6.65 19.08
CA ALA A 129 20.72 -5.50 19.85
C ALA A 129 20.60 -4.18 19.07
N ALA A 130 20.92 -4.22 17.78
CA ALA A 130 20.93 -3.04 16.91
C ALA A 130 20.50 -3.40 15.48
N TRP A 131 20.05 -2.39 14.74
CA TRP A 131 19.84 -2.46 13.31
C TRP A 131 21.16 -2.20 12.59
N ILE A 132 21.55 -3.09 11.70
CA ILE A 132 22.80 -3.02 10.95
C ILE A 132 22.48 -3.07 9.46
N GLU A 133 23.04 -2.17 8.67
CA GLU A 133 23.01 -2.28 7.21
C GLU A 133 23.77 -3.52 6.78
N THR A 134 23.09 -4.43 6.10
CA THR A 134 23.63 -5.74 5.72
C THR A 134 23.83 -5.89 4.22
N GLN A 135 23.02 -5.18 3.42
CA GLN A 135 23.14 -5.20 1.96
C GLN A 135 22.63 -3.89 1.33
N MET A 136 23.24 -3.53 0.21
CA MET A 136 22.69 -2.63 -0.79
C MET A 136 22.37 -3.44 -2.05
N LEU A 137 21.12 -3.42 -2.49
CA LEU A 137 20.64 -4.14 -3.67
C LEU A 137 20.47 -3.17 -4.82
N GLN A 138 20.93 -3.58 -6.00
CA GLN A 138 20.76 -2.87 -7.27
C GLN A 138 20.39 -3.85 -8.37
N ALA A 139 19.81 -3.35 -9.46
CA ALA A 139 19.60 -4.16 -10.65
C ALA A 139 20.94 -4.58 -11.26
N THR A 140 20.99 -5.77 -11.82
CA THR A 140 22.12 -6.25 -12.60
C THR A 140 21.65 -6.64 -14.01
N PRO A 141 22.14 -5.91 -15.05
CA PRO A 141 22.99 -4.73 -14.98
C PRO A 141 22.27 -3.49 -14.39
N ALA A 142 23.02 -2.62 -13.72
CA ALA A 142 22.53 -1.33 -13.29
C ALA A 142 22.39 -0.38 -14.48
N VAL A 143 21.32 0.41 -14.50
CA VAL A 143 21.00 1.31 -15.62
C VAL A 143 20.80 2.72 -15.09
N ASP A 144 21.41 3.69 -15.77
CA ASP A 144 21.23 5.10 -15.42
C ASP A 144 19.77 5.51 -15.50
N ASN A 145 19.30 6.25 -14.48
CA ASN A 145 17.90 6.60 -14.29
C ASN A 145 16.95 5.38 -14.22
N GLY A 146 17.48 4.22 -13.86
CA GLY A 146 16.74 2.95 -13.71
C GLY A 146 15.67 3.00 -12.64
N ARG A 147 15.82 3.89 -11.66
CA ARG A 147 14.89 4.10 -10.53
C ARG A 147 14.59 2.81 -9.76
N PHE A 148 15.57 1.92 -9.67
CA PHE A 148 15.45 0.69 -8.91
C PHE A 148 15.14 0.99 -7.44
N GLY A 149 14.18 0.25 -6.86
CA GLY A 149 13.78 0.47 -5.47
C GLY A 149 12.65 1.49 -5.28
N ALA A 150 12.01 1.98 -6.38
CA ALA A 150 10.86 2.87 -6.27
C ALA A 150 9.64 2.17 -5.66
N ARG A 151 9.45 0.89 -5.93
CA ARG A 151 8.43 0.01 -5.36
C ARG A 151 9.00 -1.40 -5.22
N TYR A 152 8.61 -2.12 -4.19
CA TYR A 152 8.94 -3.53 -4.02
C TYR A 152 7.91 -4.22 -3.12
N ALA A 153 7.90 -5.53 -3.15
CA ALA A 153 7.09 -6.38 -2.27
C ALA A 153 7.89 -7.61 -1.89
N ILE A 154 7.67 -8.10 -0.68
CA ILE A 154 8.42 -9.21 -0.09
C ILE A 154 7.41 -10.23 0.45
N ASP A 155 7.64 -11.50 0.15
CA ASP A 155 6.94 -12.60 0.80
C ASP A 155 7.85 -13.85 0.85
N GLY A 156 8.04 -14.38 2.05
CA GLY A 156 8.96 -15.48 2.31
C GLY A 156 10.39 -15.11 1.92
N ASN A 157 10.97 -15.92 1.05
CA ASN A 157 12.32 -15.73 0.54
C ASN A 157 12.36 -15.05 -0.84
N THR A 158 11.28 -14.40 -1.25
CA THR A 158 11.17 -13.75 -2.56
C THR A 158 10.88 -12.26 -2.39
N MET A 159 11.59 -11.44 -3.15
CA MET A 159 11.32 -10.01 -3.26
C MET A 159 11.24 -9.62 -4.74
N LEU A 160 10.30 -8.75 -5.06
CA LEU A 160 10.19 -8.11 -6.37
C LEU A 160 10.49 -6.63 -6.22
N VAL A 161 11.33 -6.09 -7.09
CA VAL A 161 11.74 -4.67 -7.06
C VAL A 161 11.54 -4.03 -8.40
N SER A 162 10.81 -2.91 -8.47
CA SER A 162 10.60 -2.15 -9.72
C SER A 162 11.88 -1.46 -10.18
N GLY A 163 12.04 -1.34 -11.49
CA GLY A 163 13.12 -0.61 -12.12
C GLY A 163 12.97 -0.57 -13.63
N THR A 164 13.95 0.04 -14.31
CA THR A 164 14.06 0.04 -15.77
C THR A 164 15.27 -0.81 -16.15
N ASP A 165 15.15 -1.62 -17.20
CA ASP A 165 16.24 -2.47 -17.66
C ASP A 165 17.13 -1.76 -18.70
N GLU A 166 18.19 -2.46 -19.13
CA GLU A 166 19.17 -2.00 -20.09
C GLU A 166 18.60 -1.65 -21.48
N ASN A 167 17.38 -2.08 -21.78
CA ASN A 167 16.65 -1.78 -23.01
C ASN A 167 15.62 -0.65 -22.81
N GLY A 168 15.62 0.02 -21.65
CA GLY A 168 14.66 1.05 -21.31
C GLY A 168 13.25 0.52 -20.95
N LYS A 169 13.10 -0.80 -20.75
CA LYS A 169 11.82 -1.41 -20.41
C LYS A 169 11.60 -1.41 -18.90
N LYS A 170 10.42 -1.02 -18.49
CA LYS A 170 9.98 -1.18 -17.11
C LYS A 170 9.89 -2.65 -16.74
N SER A 171 10.45 -3.01 -15.58
CA SER A 171 10.63 -4.39 -15.13
C SER A 171 10.39 -4.49 -13.63
N ALA A 172 10.04 -5.68 -13.16
CA ALA A 172 10.13 -6.05 -11.74
C ALA A 172 11.23 -7.13 -11.61
N TYR A 173 12.32 -6.78 -10.95
CA TYR A 173 13.45 -7.68 -10.72
C TYR A 173 13.13 -8.64 -9.60
N VAL A 174 13.44 -9.91 -9.79
CA VAL A 174 13.21 -10.97 -8.82
C VAL A 174 14.49 -11.18 -8.02
N PHE A 175 14.38 -11.08 -6.71
CA PHE A 175 15.44 -11.45 -5.77
C PHE A 175 14.99 -12.63 -4.92
N THR A 176 15.92 -13.47 -4.58
CA THR A 176 15.72 -14.60 -3.68
C THR A 176 16.67 -14.49 -2.49
N ASN A 177 16.15 -14.73 -1.30
CA ASN A 177 16.92 -14.77 -0.06
C ASN A 177 17.41 -16.19 0.19
N ASP A 178 18.71 -16.33 0.41
CA ASP A 178 19.34 -17.57 0.88
C ASP A 178 20.23 -17.23 2.08
N GLY A 179 19.83 -17.74 3.25
CA GLY A 179 20.58 -17.52 4.50
C GLY A 179 20.74 -16.04 4.91
N GLY A 180 19.80 -15.17 4.56
CA GLY A 180 19.84 -13.72 4.86
C GLY A 180 20.44 -12.87 3.74
N ILE A 181 20.92 -13.48 2.67
CA ILE A 181 21.54 -12.82 1.51
C ILE A 181 20.55 -12.76 0.35
N TRP A 182 20.20 -11.58 -0.09
CA TRP A 182 19.34 -11.34 -1.25
C TRP A 182 20.16 -11.30 -2.53
N SER A 183 19.80 -12.10 -3.53
CA SER A 183 20.46 -12.17 -4.84
C SER A 183 19.45 -12.09 -5.97
N GLN A 184 19.78 -11.34 -7.04
CA GLN A 184 18.92 -11.24 -8.21
C GLN A 184 18.90 -12.59 -8.96
N THR A 185 17.70 -13.13 -9.18
CA THR A 185 17.50 -14.43 -9.84
C THR A 185 16.70 -14.33 -11.14
N GLY A 186 16.10 -13.17 -11.44
CA GLY A 186 15.34 -12.99 -12.66
C GLY A 186 14.72 -11.59 -12.78
N LYS A 187 13.87 -11.43 -13.77
CA LYS A 187 13.04 -10.23 -13.94
C LYS A 187 11.70 -10.59 -14.61
N LEU A 188 10.66 -9.85 -14.23
CA LEU A 188 9.32 -9.91 -14.83
C LEU A 188 9.14 -8.70 -15.74
N GLN A 189 8.55 -8.94 -16.89
CA GLN A 189 8.20 -7.90 -17.86
C GLN A 189 6.82 -8.17 -18.44
N PRO A 190 6.01 -7.13 -18.71
CA PRO A 190 4.72 -7.35 -19.33
C PRO A 190 4.86 -7.77 -20.79
N THR A 191 3.95 -8.59 -21.26
CA THR A 191 3.88 -8.97 -22.70
C THR A 191 3.40 -7.83 -23.59
N GLN A 192 2.75 -6.82 -22.97
CA GLN A 192 2.28 -5.58 -23.62
C GLN A 192 2.87 -4.39 -22.88
N GLY A 193 3.16 -3.31 -23.58
CA GLY A 193 3.77 -2.11 -23.00
C GLY A 193 2.84 -1.36 -22.04
N GLY A 194 3.43 -0.51 -21.20
CA GLY A 194 2.75 0.34 -20.23
C GLY A 194 3.70 0.85 -19.16
N ASP A 195 3.18 1.61 -18.20
CA ASP A 195 3.93 2.09 -17.03
C ASP A 195 4.02 1.00 -15.95
N PHE A 196 4.61 -0.14 -16.32
CA PHE A 196 4.77 -1.32 -15.48
C PHE A 196 5.64 -1.02 -14.26
N GLY A 197 5.21 -1.47 -13.07
CA GLY A 197 5.93 -1.24 -11.82
C GLY A 197 5.47 0.00 -11.06
N SER A 198 4.31 0.58 -11.38
CA SER A 198 3.70 1.66 -10.59
C SER A 198 3.43 1.24 -9.15
N HIS A 199 3.05 -0.01 -8.93
CA HIS A 199 2.99 -0.69 -7.63
C HIS A 199 3.25 -2.19 -7.80
N ILE A 200 3.70 -2.85 -6.73
CA ILE A 200 3.99 -4.29 -6.73
C ILE A 200 3.38 -4.91 -5.48
N SER A 201 2.81 -6.10 -5.63
CA SER A 201 2.40 -6.95 -4.51
C SER A 201 2.80 -8.40 -4.78
N LEU A 202 3.11 -9.13 -3.72
CA LEU A 202 3.53 -10.52 -3.75
C LEU A 202 2.79 -11.30 -2.67
N SER A 203 2.25 -12.47 -3.04
CA SER A 203 1.65 -13.43 -2.11
C SER A 203 1.97 -14.84 -2.59
N GLY A 204 2.89 -15.51 -1.93
CA GLY A 204 3.37 -16.84 -2.27
C GLY A 204 3.89 -16.93 -3.72
N ASN A 205 3.15 -17.63 -4.55
CA ASN A 205 3.47 -17.82 -5.95
C ASN A 205 2.70 -16.88 -6.90
N VAL A 206 2.05 -15.85 -6.37
CA VAL A 206 1.31 -14.84 -7.14
C VAL A 206 1.97 -13.48 -6.97
N ALA A 207 2.38 -12.88 -8.07
CA ALA A 207 2.87 -11.50 -8.11
C ALA A 207 1.90 -10.65 -8.94
N VAL A 208 1.59 -9.46 -8.44
CA VAL A 208 0.75 -8.48 -9.13
C VAL A 208 1.56 -7.21 -9.32
N VAL A 209 1.61 -6.73 -10.54
CA VAL A 209 2.36 -5.51 -10.89
C VAL A 209 1.43 -4.55 -11.61
N GLY A 210 1.24 -3.39 -11.02
CA GLY A 210 0.42 -2.32 -11.56
C GLY A 210 1.10 -1.56 -12.70
N ALA A 211 0.28 -1.01 -13.60
CA ALA A 211 0.68 -0.19 -14.73
C ALA A 211 -0.37 0.91 -14.93
N ALA A 212 -0.32 1.96 -14.09
CA ALA A 212 -1.37 2.97 -13.97
C ALA A 212 -1.64 3.76 -15.27
N PHE A 213 -0.65 3.86 -16.16
CA PHE A 213 -0.78 4.48 -17.48
C PHE A 213 -0.76 3.43 -18.60
N GLY A 214 -0.96 2.16 -18.26
CA GLY A 214 -1.09 1.08 -19.23
C GLY A 214 -2.33 1.24 -20.10
N THR A 215 -2.29 0.69 -21.32
CA THR A 215 -3.44 0.67 -22.21
C THR A 215 -4.26 -0.61 -22.01
N ASN A 216 -5.58 -0.50 -22.12
CA ASN A 216 -6.47 -1.66 -22.22
C ASN A 216 -6.46 -2.24 -23.66
N ASP A 217 -7.30 -3.27 -23.91
CA ASP A 217 -7.41 -3.90 -25.24
C ASP A 217 -7.93 -2.96 -26.34
N SER A 218 -8.57 -1.87 -25.96
CA SER A 218 -9.03 -0.82 -26.86
C SER A 218 -8.01 0.31 -27.06
N ALA A 219 -6.74 0.11 -26.61
CA ALA A 219 -5.64 1.09 -26.65
C ALA A 219 -5.92 2.40 -25.87
N MET A 220 -6.87 2.39 -24.92
CA MET A 220 -7.13 3.51 -24.04
C MET A 220 -6.22 3.43 -22.81
N GLN A 221 -5.67 4.56 -22.38
CA GLN A 221 -4.86 4.65 -21.16
C GLN A 221 -5.75 4.63 -19.90
N THR A 222 -6.33 3.48 -19.62
CA THR A 222 -7.19 3.27 -18.44
C THR A 222 -6.43 2.79 -17.22
N GLY A 223 -5.20 2.30 -17.44
CA GLY A 223 -4.43 1.51 -16.49
C GLY A 223 -4.71 0.01 -16.58
N THR A 224 -3.78 -0.77 -16.10
CA THR A 224 -3.86 -2.24 -16.06
C THR A 224 -3.09 -2.77 -14.84
N ALA A 225 -3.34 -4.04 -14.47
CA ALA A 225 -2.49 -4.79 -13.56
C ALA A 225 -2.15 -6.15 -14.18
N TYR A 226 -0.89 -6.57 -14.05
CA TYR A 226 -0.39 -7.83 -14.59
C TYR A 226 -0.20 -8.85 -13.47
N VAL A 227 -0.75 -10.04 -13.67
CA VAL A 227 -0.58 -11.15 -12.74
C VAL A 227 0.44 -12.12 -13.31
N PHE A 228 1.44 -12.42 -12.48
CA PHE A 228 2.43 -13.46 -12.75
C PHE A 228 2.26 -14.56 -11.72
N THR A 229 2.42 -15.80 -12.18
CA THR A 229 2.36 -16.96 -11.31
C THR A 229 3.66 -17.74 -11.41
N ARG A 230 4.20 -18.18 -10.27
CA ARG A 230 5.39 -19.02 -10.20
C ARG A 230 4.99 -20.50 -10.16
N SER A 231 5.53 -21.27 -11.10
CA SER A 231 5.38 -22.72 -11.15
C SER A 231 6.73 -23.37 -11.39
N ASN A 232 7.11 -24.35 -10.60
CA ASN A 232 8.41 -25.03 -10.67
C ASN A 232 9.60 -24.05 -10.69
N GLY A 233 9.53 -23.00 -9.87
CA GLY A 233 10.56 -21.96 -9.78
C GLY A 233 10.54 -20.89 -10.88
N THR A 234 9.72 -21.05 -11.91
CA THR A 234 9.65 -20.14 -13.05
C THR A 234 8.42 -19.24 -12.96
N TRP A 235 8.62 -17.94 -13.12
CA TRP A 235 7.55 -16.94 -13.21
C TRP A 235 7.07 -16.78 -14.64
N SER A 236 5.76 -16.74 -14.84
CA SER A 236 5.13 -16.44 -16.12
C SER A 236 3.93 -15.53 -15.94
N GLN A 237 3.73 -14.59 -16.88
CA GLN A 237 2.51 -13.80 -16.92
C GLN A 237 1.32 -14.69 -17.24
N THR A 238 0.32 -14.71 -16.39
CA THR A 238 -0.87 -15.56 -16.56
C THR A 238 -2.12 -14.76 -16.90
N THR A 239 -2.22 -13.52 -16.41
CA THR A 239 -3.43 -12.69 -16.59
C THR A 239 -3.05 -11.23 -16.67
N ARG A 240 -3.85 -10.46 -17.40
CA ARG A 240 -3.92 -9.00 -17.33
C ARG A 240 -5.29 -8.61 -16.80
N LEU A 241 -5.32 -7.83 -15.73
CA LEU A 241 -6.55 -7.33 -15.10
C LEU A 241 -6.85 -5.93 -15.61
N THR A 242 -8.11 -5.68 -15.91
CA THR A 242 -8.67 -4.38 -16.25
C THR A 242 -10.02 -4.25 -15.57
N ALA A 243 -10.40 -3.05 -15.13
CA ALA A 243 -11.73 -2.82 -14.58
C ALA A 243 -12.80 -2.98 -15.68
N SER A 244 -13.94 -3.56 -15.33
CA SER A 244 -15.09 -3.68 -16.24
C SER A 244 -15.71 -2.32 -16.59
N THR A 245 -15.49 -1.30 -15.72
CA THR A 245 -15.96 0.09 -15.84
C THR A 245 -14.88 1.03 -16.37
N SER A 246 -13.74 0.51 -16.86
CA SER A 246 -12.55 1.30 -17.15
C SER A 246 -12.78 2.42 -18.17
N ALA A 247 -12.34 3.64 -17.85
CA ALA A 247 -12.29 4.81 -18.72
C ALA A 247 -10.88 5.41 -18.76
N SER A 248 -10.60 6.22 -19.78
CA SER A 248 -9.29 6.86 -19.90
C SER A 248 -9.02 7.79 -18.72
N GLY A 249 -7.86 7.63 -18.09
CA GLY A 249 -7.43 8.46 -16.96
C GLY A 249 -7.82 7.93 -15.58
N ASP A 250 -8.51 6.79 -15.47
CA ASP A 250 -8.91 6.20 -14.19
C ASP A 250 -7.72 5.79 -13.32
N ASN A 251 -6.55 5.55 -13.95
CA ASN A 251 -5.32 5.12 -13.30
C ASN A 251 -5.45 3.78 -12.55
N PHE A 252 -6.24 2.85 -13.10
CA PHE A 252 -6.33 1.49 -12.58
C PHE A 252 -4.94 0.85 -12.51
N GLY A 253 -4.58 0.26 -11.39
CA GLY A 253 -3.24 -0.31 -11.16
C GLY A 253 -2.22 0.66 -10.57
N VAL A 254 -2.63 1.88 -10.16
CA VAL A 254 -1.76 2.79 -9.39
C VAL A 254 -1.35 2.16 -8.06
N SER A 255 -2.22 1.38 -7.47
CA SER A 255 -1.97 0.52 -6.31
C SER A 255 -2.53 -0.88 -6.55
N VAL A 256 -1.83 -1.88 -6.05
CA VAL A 256 -2.23 -3.30 -6.12
C VAL A 256 -1.88 -4.00 -4.81
N SER A 257 -2.72 -4.93 -4.39
CA SER A 257 -2.45 -5.79 -3.24
C SER A 257 -3.00 -7.19 -3.49
N ALA A 258 -2.26 -8.22 -3.11
CA ALA A 258 -2.64 -9.61 -3.26
C ALA A 258 -2.50 -10.35 -1.93
N PHE A 259 -3.45 -11.21 -1.62
CA PHE A 259 -3.38 -12.16 -0.52
C PHE A 259 -4.13 -13.44 -0.90
N GLY A 260 -3.41 -14.56 -0.98
CA GLY A 260 -3.99 -15.85 -1.35
C GLY A 260 -4.69 -15.79 -2.71
N SER A 261 -6.00 -16.00 -2.71
CA SER A 261 -6.86 -15.99 -3.91
C SER A 261 -7.56 -14.64 -4.16
N THR A 262 -7.17 -13.58 -3.47
CA THR A 262 -7.78 -12.24 -3.61
C THR A 262 -6.74 -11.24 -4.11
N ILE A 263 -7.11 -10.43 -5.10
CA ILE A 263 -6.36 -9.26 -5.57
C ILE A 263 -7.25 -8.03 -5.46
N VAL A 264 -6.67 -6.93 -4.98
CA VAL A 264 -7.34 -5.62 -4.98
C VAL A 264 -6.51 -4.65 -5.81
N VAL A 265 -7.17 -3.86 -6.65
CA VAL A 265 -6.54 -2.89 -7.56
C VAL A 265 -7.21 -1.54 -7.41
N GLY A 266 -6.45 -0.50 -7.11
CA GLY A 266 -6.94 0.86 -6.98
C GLY A 266 -7.04 1.58 -8.32
N ALA A 267 -8.10 2.40 -8.46
CA ALA A 267 -8.38 3.29 -9.59
C ALA A 267 -8.83 4.66 -9.05
N PRO A 268 -7.90 5.48 -8.53
CA PRO A 268 -8.24 6.67 -7.73
C PRO A 268 -8.94 7.79 -8.49
N ASN A 269 -8.89 7.77 -9.81
CA ASN A 269 -9.55 8.79 -10.65
C ASN A 269 -10.86 8.29 -11.29
N GLU A 270 -11.27 7.05 -11.01
CA GLU A 270 -12.47 6.47 -11.61
C GLU A 270 -13.72 7.26 -11.27
N SER A 271 -14.58 7.40 -12.29
CA SER A 271 -15.89 8.02 -12.14
C SER A 271 -16.93 6.99 -11.74
N VAL A 272 -17.42 7.10 -10.51
CA VAL A 272 -18.50 6.27 -9.99
C VAL A 272 -19.79 7.09 -9.87
N GLY A 273 -20.83 6.70 -10.60
CA GLY A 273 -22.07 7.47 -10.65
C GLY A 273 -21.92 8.88 -11.25
N GLY A 274 -20.96 9.08 -12.14
CA GLY A 274 -20.66 10.38 -12.77
C GLY A 274 -19.82 11.33 -11.92
N VAL A 275 -19.29 10.85 -10.79
CA VAL A 275 -18.42 11.61 -9.88
C VAL A 275 -17.04 10.95 -9.82
N HIS A 276 -15.97 11.73 -10.08
CA HIS A 276 -14.58 11.25 -9.98
C HIS A 276 -14.18 11.10 -8.51
N ARG A 277 -14.64 10.04 -7.87
CA ARG A 277 -14.35 9.76 -6.44
C ARG A 277 -13.32 8.66 -6.21
N GLY A 278 -13.01 7.90 -7.26
CA GLY A 278 -12.15 6.73 -7.23
C GLY A 278 -12.87 5.45 -6.81
N ALA A 279 -12.22 4.32 -7.08
CA ALA A 279 -12.71 2.98 -6.78
C ALA A 279 -11.56 2.03 -6.43
N ALA A 280 -11.88 0.90 -5.79
CA ALA A 280 -10.99 -0.23 -5.64
C ALA A 280 -11.71 -1.52 -6.12
N HIS A 281 -11.09 -2.21 -7.06
CA HIS A 281 -11.64 -3.39 -7.71
C HIS A 281 -11.08 -4.64 -7.05
N VAL A 282 -11.96 -5.56 -6.69
CA VAL A 282 -11.60 -6.84 -6.06
C VAL A 282 -11.71 -7.94 -7.09
N TYR A 283 -10.68 -8.78 -7.19
CA TYR A 283 -10.65 -9.97 -8.04
C TYR A 283 -10.48 -11.21 -7.17
N GLN A 284 -11.25 -12.23 -7.48
CA GLN A 284 -11.17 -13.52 -6.83
C GLN A 284 -10.68 -14.60 -7.81
N TYR A 285 -9.70 -15.40 -7.38
CA TYR A 285 -9.26 -16.56 -8.14
C TYR A 285 -10.14 -17.75 -7.82
N ALA A 286 -10.82 -18.27 -8.82
CA ALA A 286 -11.61 -19.48 -8.72
C ALA A 286 -11.65 -20.22 -10.07
N ASN A 287 -11.69 -21.55 -10.05
CA ASN A 287 -11.80 -22.39 -11.26
C ASN A 287 -10.74 -22.09 -12.33
N GLY A 288 -9.53 -21.71 -11.92
CA GLY A 288 -8.42 -21.46 -12.84
C GLY A 288 -8.37 -20.04 -13.43
N SER A 289 -9.22 -19.12 -13.02
CA SER A 289 -9.28 -17.75 -13.54
C SER A 289 -9.50 -16.71 -12.44
N TRP A 290 -9.04 -15.49 -12.70
CA TRP A 290 -9.35 -14.30 -11.90
C TRP A 290 -10.63 -13.65 -12.42
N THR A 291 -11.59 -13.42 -11.54
CA THR A 291 -12.88 -12.79 -11.85
C THR A 291 -13.08 -11.58 -10.98
N GLU A 292 -13.45 -10.45 -11.59
CA GLU A 292 -13.81 -9.23 -10.87
C GLU A 292 -15.11 -9.43 -10.08
N LEU A 293 -15.10 -9.04 -8.82
CA LEU A 293 -16.29 -9.01 -7.95
C LEU A 293 -16.96 -7.64 -8.07
N LEU A 294 -18.24 -7.63 -8.39
CA LEU A 294 -19.02 -6.40 -8.55
C LEU A 294 -20.04 -6.23 -7.43
N PRO A 295 -20.33 -4.99 -7.03
CA PRO A 295 -19.73 -3.73 -7.49
C PRO A 295 -18.32 -3.53 -6.91
N ALA A 296 -17.51 -2.65 -7.54
CA ALA A 296 -16.25 -2.19 -6.98
C ALA A 296 -16.47 -1.49 -5.63
N LEU A 297 -15.46 -1.49 -4.76
CA LEU A 297 -15.48 -0.79 -3.49
C LEU A 297 -15.38 0.71 -3.72
N THR A 298 -16.18 1.48 -3.00
CA THR A 298 -16.21 2.95 -3.09
C THR A 298 -16.50 3.55 -1.72
N ALA A 299 -16.07 4.79 -1.49
CA ALA A 299 -16.52 5.57 -0.35
C ALA A 299 -17.97 6.03 -0.55
N ALA A 300 -18.86 5.72 0.39
CA ALA A 300 -20.26 6.11 0.31
C ALA A 300 -20.44 7.66 0.38
N ASP A 301 -19.58 8.31 1.16
CA ASP A 301 -19.49 9.76 1.35
C ASP A 301 -18.54 10.44 0.34
N GLY A 302 -17.97 9.68 -0.59
CA GLY A 302 -16.99 10.15 -1.56
C GLY A 302 -17.54 11.26 -2.45
N VAL A 303 -16.79 12.37 -2.55
CA VAL A 303 -17.00 13.47 -3.47
C VAL A 303 -15.91 13.51 -4.55
N SER A 304 -16.06 14.37 -5.54
CA SER A 304 -15.09 14.46 -6.63
C SER A 304 -13.69 14.81 -6.12
N GLY A 305 -12.69 14.07 -6.57
CA GLY A 305 -11.28 14.31 -6.25
C GLY A 305 -10.77 13.62 -4.99
N ASN A 306 -11.56 12.79 -4.30
CA ASN A 306 -11.17 12.14 -3.04
C ASN A 306 -10.05 11.11 -3.20
N THR A 307 -9.81 10.62 -4.41
CA THR A 307 -8.77 9.62 -4.73
C THR A 307 -8.90 8.29 -3.96
N PHE A 308 -10.12 7.81 -3.70
CA PHE A 308 -10.33 6.48 -3.12
C PHE A 308 -9.69 5.41 -4.02
N GLY A 309 -8.89 4.53 -3.44
CA GLY A 309 -8.05 3.59 -4.20
C GLY A 309 -6.62 4.07 -4.43
N LYS A 310 -6.20 5.19 -3.80
CA LYS A 310 -4.84 5.72 -3.89
C LYS A 310 -3.79 4.72 -3.40
N ASP A 311 -4.03 4.08 -2.27
CA ASP A 311 -3.32 2.87 -1.82
C ASP A 311 -4.34 1.83 -1.36
N VAL A 312 -4.06 0.56 -1.64
CA VAL A 312 -4.92 -0.57 -1.23
C VAL A 312 -4.08 -1.63 -0.56
N ARG A 313 -4.62 -2.23 0.49
CA ARG A 313 -4.05 -3.40 1.16
C ARG A 313 -5.12 -4.44 1.39
N VAL A 314 -4.87 -5.67 0.96
CA VAL A 314 -5.71 -6.82 1.31
C VAL A 314 -4.93 -7.77 2.20
N CYS A 315 -5.60 -8.24 3.24
CA CYS A 315 -5.09 -9.31 4.08
C CYS A 315 -6.25 -10.17 4.55
N ARG A 316 -6.26 -11.42 4.11
CA ARG A 316 -7.33 -12.39 4.41
C ARG A 316 -8.71 -11.90 4.01
N ASP A 317 -9.55 -11.61 5.00
CA ASP A 317 -10.92 -11.15 4.93
C ASP A 317 -11.08 -9.63 5.05
N ARG A 318 -9.96 -8.87 4.97
CA ARG A 318 -9.97 -7.41 5.12
C ARG A 318 -9.30 -6.70 3.95
N VAL A 319 -9.91 -5.61 3.54
CA VAL A 319 -9.36 -4.65 2.57
C VAL A 319 -9.34 -3.26 3.20
N PHE A 320 -8.18 -2.61 3.13
CA PHE A 320 -8.01 -1.21 3.50
C PHE A 320 -7.78 -0.38 2.25
N VAL A 321 -8.47 0.74 2.14
CA VAL A 321 -8.41 1.61 0.96
C VAL A 321 -8.18 3.05 1.38
N GLY A 322 -7.09 3.65 0.93
CA GLY A 322 -6.77 5.05 1.17
C GLY A 322 -7.52 5.97 0.21
N ALA A 323 -7.97 7.12 0.74
CA ALA A 323 -8.59 8.23 0.03
C ALA A 323 -7.92 9.54 0.47
N SER A 324 -6.65 9.73 0.07
CA SER A 324 -5.77 10.74 0.65
C SER A 324 -6.18 12.19 0.37
N ASN A 325 -6.99 12.43 -0.65
CA ASN A 325 -7.52 13.76 -0.97
C ASN A 325 -8.90 14.06 -0.36
N LEU A 326 -9.44 13.17 0.47
CA LEU A 326 -10.74 13.41 1.11
C LEU A 326 -10.69 14.68 1.97
N SER A 327 -11.70 15.53 1.82
CA SER A 327 -11.86 16.72 2.68
C SER A 327 -12.83 16.42 3.80
N ILE A 328 -12.42 16.66 5.07
CA ILE A 328 -13.17 16.33 6.27
C ILE A 328 -13.32 17.57 7.13
N GLY A 329 -14.56 17.87 7.57
CA GLY A 329 -14.83 18.93 8.56
C GLY A 329 -14.35 20.33 8.14
N GLY A 330 -14.14 20.58 6.84
CA GLY A 330 -13.59 21.83 6.31
C GLY A 330 -12.07 21.79 6.06
N ASN A 331 -11.38 20.73 6.45
CA ASN A 331 -9.97 20.50 6.14
C ASN A 331 -9.85 19.87 4.74
N SER A 332 -9.29 20.60 3.78
CA SER A 332 -9.07 20.08 2.41
C SER A 332 -7.93 19.06 2.40
N ALA A 333 -8.11 17.96 1.67
CA ALA A 333 -7.13 16.89 1.53
C ALA A 333 -6.56 16.41 2.90
N GLU A 334 -7.43 16.28 3.90
CA GLU A 334 -7.08 15.69 5.19
C GLU A 334 -6.78 14.20 5.00
N GLY A 335 -7.64 13.52 4.25
CA GLY A 335 -7.52 12.11 3.90
C GLY A 335 -8.21 11.18 4.89
N ALA A 336 -8.54 9.98 4.41
CA ALA A 336 -9.12 8.89 5.20
C ALA A 336 -8.66 7.52 4.69
N VAL A 337 -8.88 6.49 5.52
CA VAL A 337 -8.73 5.08 5.15
C VAL A 337 -10.02 4.35 5.47
N TYR A 338 -10.51 3.56 4.54
CA TYR A 338 -11.74 2.77 4.66
C TYR A 338 -11.40 1.30 4.81
N ARG A 339 -12.06 0.63 5.76
CA ARG A 339 -11.98 -0.82 5.94
C ARG A 339 -13.23 -1.51 5.41
N PHE A 340 -13.02 -2.57 4.64
CA PHE A 340 -14.05 -3.50 4.19
C PHE A 340 -13.68 -4.90 4.65
N ASP A 341 -14.65 -5.63 5.18
CA ASP A 341 -14.49 -7.03 5.56
C ASP A 341 -15.30 -7.93 4.62
N ASP A 342 -14.75 -9.11 4.28
CA ASP A 342 -15.50 -10.15 3.56
C ASP A 342 -16.47 -10.83 4.52
N ILE A 343 -17.75 -10.58 4.33
CA ILE A 343 -18.82 -11.20 5.10
C ILE A 343 -19.61 -12.12 4.18
N ALA A 344 -19.35 -13.42 4.30
CA ALA A 344 -20.00 -14.46 3.51
C ALA A 344 -19.87 -14.27 1.98
N GLY A 345 -18.68 -13.82 1.52
CA GLY A 345 -18.39 -13.61 0.11
C GLY A 345 -18.76 -12.22 -0.42
N ALA A 346 -19.17 -11.31 0.47
CA ALA A 346 -19.50 -9.93 0.12
C ALA A 346 -18.63 -8.94 0.90
N TRP A 347 -17.87 -8.11 0.19
CA TRP A 347 -17.07 -7.06 0.80
C TRP A 347 -17.96 -5.94 1.32
N THR A 348 -17.96 -5.74 2.63
CA THR A 348 -18.86 -4.83 3.33
C THR A 348 -18.07 -3.79 4.10
N PHE A 349 -18.42 -2.50 3.93
CA PHE A 349 -17.83 -1.41 4.70
C PHE A 349 -18.01 -1.64 6.20
N GLN A 350 -16.94 -1.44 6.96
CA GLN A 350 -16.92 -1.59 8.42
C GLN A 350 -16.56 -0.30 9.14
N ASP A 351 -15.44 0.32 8.78
CA ASP A 351 -14.90 1.48 9.48
C ASP A 351 -14.24 2.48 8.53
N GLU A 352 -14.18 3.72 9.00
CA GLU A 352 -13.40 4.81 8.43
C GLU A 352 -12.41 5.32 9.48
N PHE A 353 -11.14 5.40 9.09
CA PHE A 353 -10.06 5.95 9.91
C PHE A 353 -9.72 7.33 9.40
N THR A 354 -9.68 8.30 10.30
CA THR A 354 -9.35 9.69 10.02
C THR A 354 -8.32 10.21 11.02
N LEU A 355 -7.74 11.36 10.76
CA LEU A 355 -6.88 12.01 11.74
C LEU A 355 -7.66 12.34 13.02
N PRO A 356 -7.00 12.29 14.20
CA PRO A 356 -7.61 12.80 15.43
C PRO A 356 -8.00 14.27 15.32
N ALA A 357 -9.15 14.65 15.89
CA ALA A 357 -9.59 16.03 15.90
C ALA A 357 -8.53 16.95 16.57
N PRO A 358 -8.28 18.18 16.03
CA PRO A 358 -9.15 18.91 15.11
C PRO A 358 -8.92 18.58 13.61
N GLY A 359 -8.13 17.56 13.26
CA GLY A 359 -7.76 17.27 11.89
C GLY A 359 -6.74 18.27 11.30
N ARG A 360 -6.32 18.10 10.05
CA ARG A 360 -5.32 18.94 9.42
C ARG A 360 -5.48 18.99 7.89
N SER A 361 -5.65 20.19 7.33
CA SER A 361 -5.65 20.37 5.88
C SER A 361 -4.33 19.93 5.26
N SER A 362 -4.41 19.33 4.07
CA SER A 362 -3.27 18.85 3.27
C SER A 362 -2.39 17.84 4.01
N ALA A 363 -2.95 17.03 4.89
CA ALA A 363 -2.21 15.97 5.57
C ALA A 363 -1.96 14.76 4.67
N TYR A 364 -2.89 14.49 3.74
CA TYR A 364 -2.90 13.33 2.84
C TYR A 364 -2.83 12.00 3.60
N PHE A 365 -3.56 11.91 4.72
CA PHE A 365 -3.69 10.67 5.48
C PHE A 365 -4.27 9.56 4.59
N GLY A 366 -3.64 8.40 4.58
CA GLY A 366 -4.00 7.29 3.68
C GLY A 366 -3.31 7.32 2.31
N ASP A 367 -2.28 8.18 2.11
CA ASP A 367 -1.47 8.18 0.89
C ASP A 367 -0.63 6.90 0.78
N HIS A 368 -0.15 6.38 1.93
CA HIS A 368 0.52 5.09 2.05
C HIS A 368 0.01 4.28 3.24
N LEU A 369 -0.16 2.98 3.02
CA LEU A 369 -0.64 2.00 3.99
C LEU A 369 0.36 0.86 4.15
N GLY A 370 0.53 0.39 5.38
CA GLY A 370 1.19 -0.88 5.69
C GLY A 370 0.26 -1.72 6.57
N VAL A 371 0.19 -3.02 6.32
CA VAL A 371 -0.68 -3.91 7.10
C VAL A 371 0.05 -5.19 7.47
N SER A 372 -0.17 -5.64 8.70
CA SER A 372 0.31 -6.93 9.22
C SER A 372 -0.75 -7.62 10.06
N SER A 373 -0.44 -8.79 10.62
CA SER A 373 -1.33 -9.46 11.57
C SER A 373 -1.66 -8.59 12.80
N ASN A 374 -0.76 -7.70 13.20
CA ASN A 374 -0.84 -6.97 14.46
C ASN A 374 -1.29 -5.51 14.30
N GLY A 375 -1.36 -4.98 13.09
CA GLY A 375 -1.74 -3.58 12.93
C GLY A 375 -1.80 -3.09 11.51
N LEU A 376 -2.42 -1.92 11.37
CA LEU A 376 -2.42 -1.06 10.21
C LEU A 376 -1.56 0.16 10.54
N ILE A 377 -0.63 0.52 9.67
CA ILE A 377 0.06 1.82 9.73
C ILE A 377 -0.35 2.69 8.55
N VAL A 378 -0.60 3.95 8.81
CA VAL A 378 -1.10 4.93 7.83
C VAL A 378 -0.19 6.15 7.81
N GLY A 379 0.33 6.50 6.66
CA GLY A 379 1.12 7.71 6.46
C GLY A 379 0.26 8.95 6.22
N ALA A 380 0.75 10.09 6.75
CA ALA A 380 0.24 11.44 6.51
C ALA A 380 1.43 12.37 6.17
N PRO A 381 2.02 12.24 4.97
CA PRO A 381 3.36 12.76 4.68
C PRO A 381 3.48 14.28 4.74
N PHE A 382 2.46 15.03 4.40
CA PHE A 382 2.51 16.49 4.47
C PHE A 382 2.15 17.04 5.86
N ALA A 383 1.75 16.16 6.78
CA ALA A 383 1.68 16.45 8.20
C ALA A 383 2.97 16.09 8.95
N ASP A 384 3.91 15.38 8.30
CA ASP A 384 5.08 14.73 8.91
C ASP A 384 4.66 13.80 10.05
N GLN A 385 3.64 12.97 9.81
CA GLN A 385 3.05 12.06 10.78
C GLN A 385 2.77 10.69 10.16
N ALA A 386 2.72 9.67 11.01
CA ALA A 386 2.09 8.39 10.70
C ALA A 386 1.32 7.90 11.93
N TYR A 387 0.36 7.02 11.70
CA TYR A 387 -0.52 6.51 12.75
C TYR A 387 -0.57 5.00 12.70
N VAL A 388 -0.41 4.36 13.85
CA VAL A 388 -0.52 2.90 13.98
C VAL A 388 -1.83 2.56 14.70
N TYR A 389 -2.63 1.73 14.05
CA TYR A 389 -3.87 1.19 14.57
C TYR A 389 -3.67 -0.29 14.90
N MET A 390 -4.21 -0.75 16.02
CA MET A 390 -4.15 -2.16 16.44
C MET A 390 -5.19 -3.03 15.69
N GLU A 391 -5.44 -2.66 14.43
CA GLU A 391 -6.38 -3.27 13.51
C GLU A 391 -5.62 -3.80 12.28
N GLY A 392 -5.06 -4.98 12.41
CA GLY A 392 -4.42 -5.69 11.29
C GLY A 392 -5.29 -6.81 10.73
N CYS A 393 -4.65 -7.71 10.03
CA CYS A 393 -5.24 -8.97 9.63
C CYS A 393 -5.51 -9.83 10.86
N ALA A 394 -6.60 -10.57 10.89
CA ALA A 394 -6.81 -11.58 11.93
C ALA A 394 -5.61 -12.55 11.95
N PRO A 395 -5.08 -12.94 13.14
CA PRO A 395 -3.93 -13.83 13.21
C PRO A 395 -4.24 -15.16 12.50
N ASP A 396 -3.24 -15.70 11.79
CA ASP A 396 -3.39 -17.00 11.12
C ASP A 396 -3.49 -18.11 12.15
N PRO A 397 -4.58 -18.89 12.21
CA PRO A 397 -4.65 -20.03 13.10
C PRO A 397 -3.59 -21.10 12.79
N VAL A 398 -3.02 -21.11 11.57
CA VAL A 398 -1.95 -22.06 11.16
C VAL A 398 -0.55 -21.56 11.54
N TYR A 399 -0.33 -20.22 11.63
CA TYR A 399 0.96 -19.64 12.01
C TYR A 399 1.01 -19.14 13.47
N ALA A 400 -0.09 -19.26 14.23
CA ALA A 400 -0.10 -18.96 15.66
C ALA A 400 0.71 -19.97 16.52
N SER A 401 1.28 -20.99 15.89
CA SER A 401 2.10 -22.01 16.54
C SER A 401 3.48 -22.13 15.86
N GLY A 402 4.33 -21.12 16.00
CA GLY A 402 5.73 -21.33 15.79
C GLY A 402 6.47 -20.46 14.79
N PHE A 403 6.62 -19.19 15.11
CA PHE A 403 7.84 -18.41 14.91
C PHE A 403 7.82 -17.31 15.98
N GLU A 404 8.08 -17.72 17.24
CA GLU A 404 8.64 -16.85 18.27
C GLU A 404 10.15 -16.74 18.06
#